data_f0874c61a95a7cbec1d8a629fe0d9035
#
_entry.id   f0874c61a95a7cbec1d8a629fe0d9035
#
_cell.length_a   1.000
_cell.length_b   1.000
_cell.length_c   1.000
_cell.angle_alpha   90.00
_cell.angle_beta   90.00
_cell.angle_gamma   90.00
#
_symmetry.space_group_name_H-M   'P 1'
#
loop_
_entity.id
_entity.type
_entity.pdbx_description
1 polymer ?
#
loop_
_entity_poly.entity_id
_entity_poly.type
_entity_poly.pdbx_seq_one_letter_code
_entity_poly.pdbx_strand_id
1 'polypeptide(L)'
;AMLDETWLAYARREAERARYVFGICTGSLLLAAAGLLTGRRAGGHWQARDFLAKFGAIPSDERLTVDGKFYTSGGVTSGIDAAFRVVADVMGEETARTIQLLIEYDPAPPFEGGTPFTSPPHIVAAAKELGRARRERREALVEQAVAALKAKRG
;
A
#
# COMPACT_ATOMS: atom_id res chain seq x y z
N ALA A 1 9.44 -10.49 6.61
CA ALA A 1 9.54 -10.09 5.20
C ALA A 1 10.37 -8.81 5.02
N MET A 2 10.09 -7.69 5.74
CA MET A 2 10.87 -6.43 5.59
C MET A 2 12.35 -6.54 5.97
N LEU A 3 12.75 -7.57 6.73
CA LEU A 3 14.14 -7.87 7.12
C LEU A 3 14.69 -9.12 6.42
N ASP A 4 13.89 -9.76 5.60
CA ASP A 4 14.26 -10.98 4.90
C ASP A 4 14.81 -10.62 3.52
N GLU A 5 16.12 -10.73 3.37
CA GLU A 5 16.79 -10.34 2.14
C GLU A 5 16.39 -11.18 0.93
N THR A 6 15.98 -12.42 1.13
CA THR A 6 15.48 -13.28 0.05
C THR A 6 14.23 -12.67 -0.58
N TRP A 7 13.27 -12.24 0.25
CA TRP A 7 12.06 -11.55 -0.22
C TRP A 7 12.35 -10.17 -0.81
N LEU A 8 13.27 -9.40 -0.21
CA LEU A 8 13.61 -8.07 -0.71
C LEU A 8 14.34 -8.15 -2.07
N ALA A 9 15.27 -9.10 -2.21
CA ALA A 9 15.95 -9.34 -3.49
C ALA A 9 14.98 -9.82 -4.57
N TYR A 10 14.06 -10.73 -4.23
CA TYR A 10 13.00 -11.15 -5.11
C TYR A 10 12.15 -9.96 -5.58
N ALA A 11 11.67 -9.13 -4.64
CA ALA A 11 10.84 -7.97 -4.96
C ALA A 11 11.57 -7.01 -5.90
N ARG A 12 12.85 -6.72 -5.67
CA ARG A 12 13.66 -5.86 -6.56
C ARG A 12 13.76 -6.46 -7.97
N ARG A 13 14.18 -7.73 -8.06
CA ARG A 13 14.35 -8.43 -9.34
C ARG A 13 13.06 -8.47 -10.16
N GLU A 14 11.94 -8.83 -9.51
CA GLU A 14 10.67 -8.91 -10.22
C GLU A 14 10.14 -7.52 -10.59
N ALA A 15 10.36 -6.51 -9.73
CA ALA A 15 9.98 -5.15 -10.04
C ALA A 15 10.71 -4.59 -11.27
N GLU A 16 11.96 -5.00 -11.56
CA GLU A 16 12.67 -4.56 -12.76
C GLU A 16 11.93 -4.98 -14.04
N ARG A 17 11.42 -6.20 -14.05
CA ARG A 17 10.77 -6.84 -15.20
C ARG A 17 9.28 -6.58 -15.27
N ALA A 18 8.64 -6.33 -14.14
CA ALA A 18 7.21 -6.14 -14.04
C ALA A 18 6.77 -4.84 -14.73
N ARG A 19 5.70 -4.94 -15.49
CA ARG A 19 5.00 -3.80 -16.08
C ARG A 19 4.17 -3.03 -15.03
N TYR A 20 3.68 -3.74 -14.01
CA TYR A 20 2.90 -3.21 -12.91
C TYR A 20 3.37 -3.83 -11.58
N VAL A 21 3.52 -3.01 -10.55
CA VAL A 21 3.96 -3.43 -9.22
C VAL A 21 2.92 -2.97 -8.20
N PHE A 22 2.34 -3.91 -7.47
CA PHE A 22 1.30 -3.62 -6.48
C PHE A 22 1.84 -3.59 -5.06
N GLY A 23 1.46 -2.55 -4.31
CA GLY A 23 1.66 -2.46 -2.87
C GLY A 23 0.33 -2.21 -2.15
N ILE A 24 -0.42 -3.27 -1.84
CA ILE A 24 -1.72 -3.16 -1.20
C ILE A 24 -1.58 -3.17 0.33
N CYS A 25 -2.27 -2.25 1.01
CA CYS A 25 -2.30 -2.19 2.47
C CYS A 25 -0.89 -2.01 3.05
N THR A 26 -0.41 -2.94 3.90
CA THR A 26 0.96 -2.96 4.43
C THR A 26 1.98 -3.54 3.46
N GLY A 27 1.56 -4.06 2.31
CA GLY A 27 2.45 -4.51 1.23
C GLY A 27 3.35 -3.39 0.68
N SER A 28 2.89 -2.13 0.73
CA SER A 28 3.71 -0.97 0.38
C SER A 28 4.97 -0.85 1.23
N LEU A 29 4.94 -1.27 2.51
CA LEU A 29 6.12 -1.27 3.37
C LEU A 29 7.18 -2.27 2.91
N LEU A 30 6.78 -3.40 2.31
CA LEU A 30 7.72 -4.36 1.74
C LEU A 30 8.44 -3.78 0.53
N LEU A 31 7.70 -3.11 -0.36
CA LEU A 31 8.28 -2.40 -1.51
C LEU A 31 9.20 -1.26 -1.06
N ALA A 32 8.81 -0.53 -0.01
CA ALA A 32 9.63 0.53 0.56
C ALA A 32 10.92 -0.02 1.19
N ALA A 33 10.85 -1.13 1.95
CA ALA A 33 12.03 -1.80 2.52
C ALA A 33 12.96 -2.37 1.44
N ALA A 34 12.42 -2.77 0.28
CA ALA A 34 13.22 -3.14 -0.88
C ALA A 34 13.87 -1.93 -1.61
N GLY A 35 13.56 -0.69 -1.18
CA GLY A 35 14.09 0.54 -1.78
C GLY A 35 13.35 1.00 -3.04
N LEU A 36 12.27 0.31 -3.42
CA LEU A 36 11.55 0.53 -4.68
C LEU A 36 10.67 1.80 -4.69
N LEU A 37 10.32 2.32 -3.52
CA LEU A 37 9.45 3.49 -3.38
C LEU A 37 10.19 4.78 -3.00
N THR A 38 11.51 4.78 -2.94
CA THR A 38 12.30 5.98 -2.61
C THR A 38 12.07 7.08 -3.65
N GLY A 39 11.70 8.29 -3.18
CA GLY A 39 11.38 9.44 -4.03
C GLY A 39 10.02 9.34 -4.73
N ARG A 40 9.24 8.27 -4.53
CA ARG A 40 7.94 8.05 -5.16
C ARG A 40 6.79 8.38 -4.22
N ARG A 41 5.68 8.83 -4.79
CA ARG A 41 4.40 8.88 -4.08
C ARG A 41 3.90 7.47 -3.84
N ALA A 42 3.48 7.18 -2.60
CA ALA A 42 2.98 5.85 -2.27
C ALA A 42 1.89 5.88 -1.20
N GLY A 43 0.82 5.14 -1.44
CA GLY A 43 -0.25 4.85 -0.50
C GLY A 43 0.05 3.62 0.36
N GLY A 44 -0.80 3.39 1.34
CA GLY A 44 -0.73 2.22 2.22
C GLY A 44 -1.83 2.25 3.27
N HIS A 45 -1.91 1.21 4.09
CA HIS A 45 -2.88 1.18 5.18
C HIS A 45 -2.69 2.39 6.10
N TRP A 46 -3.77 3.07 6.46
CA TRP A 46 -3.74 4.34 7.20
C TRP A 46 -2.96 4.28 8.54
N GLN A 47 -2.93 3.13 9.23
CA GLN A 47 -2.13 2.92 10.46
C GLN A 47 -0.65 2.61 10.20
N ALA A 48 -0.19 2.66 8.97
CA ALA A 48 1.17 2.27 8.62
C ALA A 48 1.79 3.13 7.51
N ARG A 49 0.98 3.93 6.85
CA ARG A 49 1.37 4.74 5.68
C ARG A 49 2.44 5.77 6.00
N ASP A 50 2.39 6.37 7.18
CA ASP A 50 3.38 7.32 7.65
C ASP A 50 4.81 6.73 7.72
N PHE A 51 4.94 5.42 7.96
CA PHE A 51 6.24 4.76 7.94
C PHE A 51 6.91 4.76 6.56
N LEU A 52 6.17 4.96 5.48
CA LEU A 52 6.74 5.05 4.12
C LEU A 52 7.75 6.19 4.01
N ALA A 53 7.52 7.31 4.72
CA ALA A 53 8.45 8.44 4.75
C ALA A 53 9.84 8.05 5.30
N LYS A 54 9.90 7.10 6.26
CA LYS A 54 11.18 6.64 6.83
C LYS A 54 12.08 5.94 5.79
N PHE A 55 11.48 5.41 4.71
CA PHE A 55 12.17 4.80 3.56
C PHE A 55 12.42 5.79 2.41
N GLY A 56 12.09 7.08 2.60
CA GLY A 56 12.25 8.12 1.59
C GLY A 56 11.15 8.15 0.53
N ALA A 57 10.03 7.48 0.74
CA ALA A 57 8.84 7.65 -0.07
C ALA A 57 8.05 8.90 0.35
N ILE A 58 7.16 9.37 -0.51
CA ILE A 58 6.22 10.48 -0.26
C ILE A 58 4.85 9.88 0.03
N PRO A 59 4.41 9.82 1.32
CA PRO A 59 3.13 9.22 1.67
C PRO A 59 1.95 9.94 1.01
N SER A 60 1.00 9.18 0.48
CA SER A 60 -0.23 9.68 -0.13
C SER A 60 -1.46 9.15 0.59
N ASP A 61 -2.44 10.03 0.83
CA ASP A 61 -3.71 9.72 1.49
C ASP A 61 -4.77 9.17 0.52
N GLU A 62 -4.45 9.13 -0.77
CA GLU A 62 -5.35 8.63 -1.79
C GLU A 62 -5.66 7.14 -1.58
N ARG A 63 -6.88 6.74 -1.93
CA ARG A 63 -7.31 5.35 -1.88
C ARG A 63 -6.45 4.45 -2.76
N LEU A 64 -6.06 4.95 -3.95
CA LEU A 64 -5.10 4.36 -4.87
C LEU A 64 -4.14 5.46 -5.33
N THR A 65 -2.86 5.22 -5.15
CA THR A 65 -1.77 6.09 -5.63
C THR A 65 -1.02 5.37 -6.74
N VAL A 66 -0.91 6.01 -7.89
CA VAL A 66 -0.14 5.54 -9.04
C VAL A 66 1.07 6.45 -9.24
N ASP A 67 2.25 5.86 -9.26
CA ASP A 67 3.51 6.55 -9.57
C ASP A 67 4.34 5.66 -10.50
N GLY A 68 4.31 5.99 -11.79
CA GLY A 68 4.85 5.14 -12.84
C GLY A 68 4.19 3.76 -12.84
N LYS A 69 4.98 2.71 -12.73
CA LYS A 69 4.47 1.33 -12.67
C LYS A 69 4.02 0.87 -11.27
N PHE A 70 4.16 1.72 -10.25
CA PHE A 70 3.81 1.38 -8.87
C PHE A 70 2.39 1.82 -8.55
N TYR A 71 1.56 0.83 -8.19
CA TYR A 71 0.17 0.98 -7.79
C TYR A 71 0.08 0.64 -6.30
N THR A 72 -0.04 1.64 -5.46
CA THR A 72 -0.09 1.46 -4.01
C THR A 72 -1.42 1.92 -3.46
N SER A 73 -2.02 1.16 -2.56
CA SER A 73 -3.37 1.44 -2.08
C SER A 73 -3.54 1.24 -0.59
N GLY A 74 -4.62 1.80 -0.06
CA GLY A 74 -5.00 1.76 1.34
C GLY A 74 -5.29 0.37 1.89
N GLY A 75 -6.44 0.19 2.55
CA GLY A 75 -6.85 -1.10 3.11
C GLY A 75 -7.15 -2.17 2.06
N VAL A 76 -7.45 -3.37 2.52
CA VAL A 76 -7.65 -4.57 1.66
C VAL A 76 -8.62 -4.32 0.51
N THR A 77 -9.75 -3.66 0.76
CA THR A 77 -10.79 -3.39 -0.25
C THR A 77 -10.34 -2.46 -1.37
N SER A 78 -9.39 -1.56 -1.11
CA SER A 78 -8.81 -0.72 -2.16
C SER A 78 -7.94 -1.50 -3.16
N GLY A 79 -7.57 -2.74 -2.82
CA GLY A 79 -6.90 -3.64 -3.74
C GLY A 79 -7.79 -4.04 -4.92
N ILE A 80 -9.11 -4.14 -4.71
CA ILE A 80 -10.08 -4.41 -5.80
C ILE A 80 -10.10 -3.22 -6.76
N ASP A 81 -10.19 -1.99 -6.24
CA ASP A 81 -10.16 -0.77 -7.07
C ASP A 81 -8.85 -0.66 -7.85
N ALA A 82 -7.73 -0.99 -7.20
CA ALA A 82 -6.41 -1.02 -7.85
C ALA A 82 -6.35 -2.05 -8.98
N ALA A 83 -6.97 -3.22 -8.80
CA ALA A 83 -7.04 -4.25 -9.83
C ALA A 83 -7.87 -3.77 -11.04
N PHE A 84 -9.03 -3.16 -10.82
CA PHE A 84 -9.83 -2.56 -11.90
C PHE A 84 -9.07 -1.48 -12.65
N ARG A 85 -8.32 -0.63 -11.94
CA ARG A 85 -7.49 0.38 -12.59
C ARG A 85 -6.46 -0.25 -13.53
N VAL A 86 -5.78 -1.32 -13.11
CA VAL A 86 -4.80 -2.00 -13.97
C VAL A 86 -5.50 -2.71 -15.13
N VAL A 87 -6.66 -3.32 -14.92
CA VAL A 87 -7.43 -3.90 -16.03
C VAL A 87 -7.76 -2.82 -17.06
N ALA A 88 -8.19 -1.64 -16.61
CA ALA A 88 -8.46 -0.52 -17.52
C ALA A 88 -7.21 -0.05 -18.28
N ASP A 89 -6.05 0.04 -17.59
CA ASP A 89 -4.79 0.45 -18.20
C ASP A 89 -4.22 -0.60 -19.19
N VAL A 90 -4.56 -1.88 -19.02
CA VAL A 90 -4.08 -2.99 -19.88
C VAL A 90 -5.03 -3.29 -21.02
N MET A 91 -6.34 -3.36 -20.74
CA MET A 91 -7.37 -3.91 -21.62
C MET A 91 -8.43 -2.87 -22.03
N GLY A 92 -8.34 -1.65 -21.51
CA GLY A 92 -9.30 -0.58 -21.75
C GLY A 92 -10.42 -0.53 -20.71
N GLU A 93 -11.00 0.65 -20.53
CA GLU A 93 -12.03 0.94 -19.53
C GLU A 93 -13.31 0.10 -19.75
N GLU A 94 -13.71 -0.11 -20.99
CA GLU A 94 -14.89 -0.90 -21.32
C GLU A 94 -14.79 -2.35 -20.80
N THR A 95 -13.62 -2.97 -20.96
CA THR A 95 -13.33 -4.30 -20.42
C THR A 95 -13.38 -4.29 -18.88
N ALA A 96 -12.79 -3.29 -18.25
CA ALA A 96 -12.84 -3.17 -16.79
C ALA A 96 -14.27 -3.02 -16.28
N ARG A 97 -15.10 -2.19 -16.91
CA ARG A 97 -16.53 -2.02 -16.58
C ARG A 97 -17.32 -3.31 -16.79
N THR A 98 -17.04 -4.04 -17.87
CA THR A 98 -17.69 -5.33 -18.13
C THR A 98 -17.38 -6.33 -17.03
N ILE A 99 -16.11 -6.43 -16.61
CA ILE A 99 -15.69 -7.31 -15.51
C ILE A 99 -16.32 -6.86 -14.19
N GLN A 100 -16.36 -5.55 -13.92
CA GLN A 100 -17.00 -4.99 -12.72
C GLN A 100 -18.47 -5.42 -12.63
N LEU A 101 -19.20 -5.33 -13.73
CA LEU A 101 -20.60 -5.78 -13.80
C LEU A 101 -20.72 -7.30 -13.64
N LEU A 102 -19.85 -8.08 -14.29
CA LEU A 102 -19.89 -9.55 -14.23
C LEU A 102 -19.66 -10.10 -12.81
N ILE A 103 -18.83 -9.45 -12.02
CA ILE A 103 -18.60 -9.85 -10.62
C ILE A 103 -19.49 -9.11 -9.62
N GLU A 104 -20.41 -8.28 -10.12
CA GLU A 104 -21.37 -7.50 -9.32
C GLU A 104 -20.63 -6.65 -8.24
N TYR A 105 -19.49 -6.02 -8.64
CA TYR A 105 -18.75 -5.14 -7.72
C TYR A 105 -19.45 -3.77 -7.65
N ASP A 106 -20.45 -3.71 -6.78
CA ASP A 106 -21.25 -2.52 -6.44
C ASP A 106 -21.22 -2.30 -4.91
N PRO A 107 -20.12 -1.78 -4.35
CA PRO A 107 -19.93 -1.71 -2.89
C PRO A 107 -20.90 -0.72 -2.24
N ALA A 108 -21.71 -1.22 -1.32
CA ALA A 108 -22.68 -0.48 -0.52
C ALA A 108 -22.42 -0.74 0.99
N PRO A 109 -21.41 -0.13 1.59
CA PRO A 109 -21.10 -0.37 3.00
C PRO A 109 -22.26 0.09 3.89
N PRO A 110 -22.67 -0.71 4.90
CA PRO A 110 -23.86 -0.43 5.73
C PRO A 110 -23.67 0.78 6.67
N PHE A 111 -22.43 1.24 6.83
CA PHE A 111 -22.10 2.39 7.68
C PHE A 111 -21.22 3.38 6.91
N GLU A 112 -21.46 4.67 7.14
CA GLU A 112 -20.58 5.73 6.66
C GLU A 112 -19.23 5.70 7.38
N GLY A 113 -18.16 6.02 6.69
CA GLY A 113 -16.81 6.03 7.23
C GLY A 113 -15.85 5.18 6.41
N GLY A 114 -15.01 4.38 7.11
CA GLY A 114 -14.03 3.49 6.46
C GLY A 114 -12.67 4.12 6.25
N THR A 115 -12.52 5.43 6.48
CA THR A 115 -11.22 6.12 6.52
C THR A 115 -11.12 6.98 7.80
N PRO A 116 -9.92 7.34 8.27
CA PRO A 116 -9.80 8.25 9.41
C PRO A 116 -10.36 9.65 9.15
N PHE A 117 -10.58 10.02 7.87
CA PHE A 117 -11.12 11.33 7.49
C PHE A 117 -12.65 11.36 7.47
N THR A 118 -13.27 10.21 7.25
CA THR A 118 -14.73 10.06 7.12
C THR A 118 -15.37 9.37 8.32
N SER A 119 -14.57 8.76 9.19
CA SER A 119 -15.05 8.09 10.40
C SER A 119 -15.13 9.05 11.60
N PRO A 120 -16.10 8.87 12.51
CA PRO A 120 -16.18 9.65 13.76
C PRO A 120 -14.89 9.53 14.59
N PRO A 121 -14.44 10.61 15.26
CA PRO A 121 -13.17 10.61 16.00
C PRO A 121 -13.04 9.50 17.05
N HIS A 122 -14.11 9.16 17.75
CA HIS A 122 -14.10 8.10 18.76
C HIS A 122 -13.89 6.70 18.13
N ILE A 123 -14.42 6.46 16.93
CA ILE A 123 -14.18 5.22 16.19
C ILE A 123 -12.72 5.14 15.72
N VAL A 124 -12.17 6.26 15.24
CA VAL A 124 -10.74 6.33 14.87
C VAL A 124 -9.86 6.05 16.09
N ALA A 125 -10.19 6.64 17.27
CA ALA A 125 -9.45 6.40 18.51
C ALA A 125 -9.51 4.92 18.93
N ALA A 126 -10.69 4.31 18.92
CA ALA A 126 -10.86 2.88 19.22
C ALA A 126 -10.06 1.98 18.26
N ALA A 127 -10.10 2.28 16.96
CA ALA A 127 -9.33 1.52 15.97
C ALA A 127 -7.82 1.68 16.15
N LYS A 128 -7.33 2.86 16.54
CA LYS A 128 -5.92 3.09 16.89
C LYS A 128 -5.51 2.25 18.09
N GLU A 129 -6.34 2.24 19.15
CA GLU A 129 -6.05 1.47 20.37
C GLU A 129 -6.00 -0.03 20.07
N LEU A 130 -6.98 -0.59 19.35
CA LEU A 130 -6.98 -1.98 18.90
C LEU A 130 -5.74 -2.34 18.05
N GLY A 131 -5.23 -1.37 17.31
CA GLY A 131 -4.04 -1.53 16.45
C GLY A 131 -2.71 -1.26 17.15
N ARG A 132 -2.69 -0.70 18.35
CA ARG A 132 -1.52 -0.13 19.02
C ARG A 132 -0.35 -1.12 19.12
N ALA A 133 -0.54 -2.26 19.74
CA ALA A 133 0.53 -3.25 19.90
C ALA A 133 1.10 -3.77 18.56
N ARG A 134 0.26 -3.85 17.52
CA ARG A 134 0.70 -4.22 16.16
C ARG A 134 1.50 -3.10 15.52
N ARG A 135 1.11 -1.85 15.74
CA ARG A 135 1.82 -0.68 15.23
C ARG A 135 3.20 -0.54 15.87
N GLU A 136 3.31 -0.68 17.19
CA GLU A 136 4.56 -0.64 17.94
C GLU A 136 5.56 -1.71 17.44
N ARG A 137 5.09 -2.97 17.30
CA ARG A 137 5.92 -4.04 16.72
C ARG A 137 6.36 -3.74 15.29
N ARG A 138 5.48 -3.15 14.49
CA ARG A 138 5.80 -2.76 13.11
C ARG A 138 6.83 -1.65 13.08
N GLU A 139 6.71 -0.66 13.95
CA GLU A 139 7.66 0.45 14.04
C GLU A 139 9.08 -0.04 14.33
N ALA A 140 9.26 -0.93 15.28
CA ALA A 140 10.55 -1.54 15.57
C ALA A 140 11.15 -2.28 14.35
N LEU A 141 10.31 -2.99 13.58
CA LEU A 141 10.74 -3.64 12.34
C LEU A 141 11.09 -2.65 11.23
N VAL A 142 10.36 -1.54 11.15
CA VAL A 142 10.63 -0.47 10.18
C VAL A 142 11.97 0.20 10.46
N GLU A 143 12.28 0.51 11.73
CA GLU A 143 13.58 1.11 12.11
C GLU A 143 14.75 0.21 11.68
N GLN A 144 14.64 -1.09 11.95
CA GLN A 144 15.66 -2.05 11.53
C GLN A 144 15.78 -2.12 10.00
N ALA A 145 14.67 -2.14 9.29
CA ALA A 145 14.65 -2.20 7.82
C ALA A 145 15.22 -0.93 7.18
N VAL A 146 14.93 0.24 7.76
CA VAL A 146 15.51 1.53 7.32
C VAL A 146 17.03 1.54 7.52
N ALA A 147 17.51 1.08 8.67
CA ALA A 147 18.95 0.98 8.94
C ALA A 147 19.65 0.04 7.92
N ALA A 148 19.06 -1.13 7.67
CA ALA A 148 19.56 -2.07 6.69
C ALA A 148 19.58 -1.50 5.25
N LEU A 149 18.54 -0.76 4.86
CA LEU A 149 18.45 -0.14 3.54
C LEU A 149 19.52 0.96 3.38
N LYS A 150 19.75 1.78 4.41
CA LYS A 150 20.78 2.83 4.38
C LYS A 150 22.19 2.24 4.27
N ALA A 151 22.48 1.18 5.03
CA ALA A 151 23.79 0.51 4.98
C ALA A 151 24.14 -0.07 3.60
N LYS A 152 23.14 -0.36 2.75
CA LYS A 152 23.36 -0.86 1.39
C LYS A 152 23.57 0.23 0.34
N ARG A 153 23.33 1.49 0.71
CA ARG A 153 23.42 2.63 -0.20
C ARG A 153 24.67 3.48 0.00
N GLY A 154 25.34 3.31 1.16
CA GLY A 154 26.64 3.92 1.47
C GLY A 154 27.77 2.99 1.07
#